data_cff65fe543ba2d4d0f156df22a55ed44
#
_entry.id   cff65fe543ba2d4d0f156df22a55ed44
#
_cell.length_a   1.000
_cell.length_b   1.000
_cell.length_c   1.000
_cell.angle_alpha   90.00
_cell.angle_beta   90.00
_cell.angle_gamma   90.00
#
_symmetry.space_group_name_H-M   'P 1'
#
loop_
_entity.id
_entity.type
_entity.pdbx_description
1 polymer ?
#
loop_
_entity_poly.entity_id
_entity_poly.type
_entity_poly.pdbx_seq_one_letter_code
_entity_poly.pdbx_strand_id
1 'polypeptide(L)'
;TGDTVDIFVCHWPSRLGGIDETNPLRAKAAGVLKKSIEQLYKTRRKPYIIAMGDFNDDSEALSIREVLGAYPSEKAYQLEDRNLVTLLDHQHNGSYRYNGEWETYDHFIVSATFTNGTGCLQATNAGICNLDFLLEDDTKYGGKKPFRNYNGYRYQNGYSDHLPIVFNIEY
;
A
#
# COMPACT_ATOMS: atom_id res chain seq x y z
N THR A 1 -26.66 1.18 7.22
CA THR A 1 -26.50 -0.19 6.69
C THR A 1 -25.92 -1.14 7.73
N GLY A 2 -25.03 -0.70 8.61
CA GLY A 2 -24.46 -1.51 9.68
C GLY A 2 -23.24 -2.36 9.25
N ASP A 3 -22.65 -2.08 8.06
CA ASP A 3 -21.41 -2.72 7.64
C ASP A 3 -20.24 -2.21 8.48
N THR A 4 -19.31 -3.12 8.80
CA THR A 4 -18.10 -2.80 9.54
C THR A 4 -16.90 -2.91 8.61
N VAL A 5 -16.07 -1.87 8.57
CA VAL A 5 -14.78 -1.87 7.89
C VAL A 5 -13.68 -1.92 8.96
N ASP A 6 -12.83 -2.94 8.88
CA ASP A 6 -11.68 -3.09 9.77
C ASP A 6 -10.43 -2.52 9.08
N ILE A 7 -9.79 -1.50 9.68
CA ILE A 7 -8.67 -0.76 9.07
C ILE A 7 -7.39 -1.01 9.85
N PHE A 8 -6.33 -1.43 9.15
CA PHE A 8 -4.96 -1.53 9.64
C PHE A 8 -4.11 -0.43 8.99
N VAL A 9 -3.51 0.43 9.80
CA VAL A 9 -2.54 1.43 9.34
C VAL A 9 -1.15 0.90 9.58
N CYS A 10 -0.34 0.79 8.52
CA CYS A 10 0.94 0.12 8.51
C CYS A 10 2.08 1.10 8.19
N HIS A 11 3.21 0.90 8.86
CA HIS A 11 4.49 1.43 8.46
C HIS A 11 5.53 0.36 8.79
N TRP A 12 5.98 -0.38 7.76
CA TRP A 12 6.89 -1.51 7.93
C TRP A 12 8.35 -1.07 7.98
N PRO A 13 9.27 -1.94 8.45
CA PRO A 13 10.69 -1.62 8.52
C PRO A 13 11.26 -1.20 7.18
N SER A 14 12.00 -0.08 7.17
CA SER A 14 12.59 0.48 5.96
C SER A 14 13.67 -0.43 5.36
N ARG A 15 14.04 -0.15 4.10
CA ARG A 15 15.13 -0.84 3.39
C ARG A 15 16.52 -0.29 3.75
N LEU A 16 16.60 0.59 4.76
CA LEU A 16 17.87 1.16 5.24
C LEU A 16 18.78 0.05 5.80
N GLY A 17 19.99 -0.05 5.27
CA GLY A 17 20.93 -1.11 5.60
C GLY A 17 21.01 -2.23 4.55
N GLY A 18 20.12 -2.23 3.55
CA GLY A 18 20.08 -3.21 2.48
C GLY A 18 18.75 -3.95 2.39
N ILE A 19 18.37 -4.33 1.18
CA ILE A 19 17.10 -5.03 0.94
C ILE A 19 17.14 -6.40 1.61
N ASP A 20 18.20 -7.18 1.37
CA ASP A 20 18.31 -8.56 1.86
C ASP A 20 18.38 -8.62 3.39
N GLU A 21 19.10 -7.68 4.03
CA GLU A 21 19.22 -7.57 5.47
C GLU A 21 17.90 -7.22 6.15
N THR A 22 17.05 -6.45 5.47
CA THR A 22 15.79 -5.95 6.04
C THR A 22 14.56 -6.76 5.65
N ASN A 23 14.61 -7.57 4.59
CA ASN A 23 13.52 -8.45 4.15
C ASN A 23 12.94 -9.32 5.29
N PRO A 24 13.74 -9.96 6.18
CA PRO A 24 13.19 -10.76 7.27
C PRO A 24 12.33 -9.95 8.25
N LEU A 25 12.64 -8.66 8.42
CA LEU A 25 11.87 -7.78 9.32
C LEU A 25 10.51 -7.46 8.72
N ARG A 26 10.44 -7.16 7.41
CA ARG A 26 9.18 -6.93 6.70
C ARG A 26 8.34 -8.21 6.60
N ALA A 27 8.96 -9.35 6.34
CA ALA A 27 8.28 -10.65 6.38
C ALA A 27 7.66 -10.94 7.76
N LYS A 28 8.36 -10.56 8.85
CA LYS A 28 7.82 -10.67 10.21
C LYS A 28 6.62 -9.74 10.42
N ALA A 29 6.70 -8.48 9.96
CA ALA A 29 5.59 -7.54 10.02
C ALA A 29 4.37 -8.05 9.24
N ALA A 30 4.58 -8.56 8.03
CA ALA A 30 3.56 -9.21 7.21
C ALA A 30 2.88 -10.39 7.94
N GLY A 31 3.67 -11.23 8.61
CA GLY A 31 3.14 -12.35 9.40
C GLY A 31 2.30 -11.90 10.60
N VAL A 32 2.62 -10.78 11.22
CA VAL A 32 1.81 -10.18 12.30
C VAL A 32 0.48 -9.68 11.76
N LEU A 33 0.50 -8.92 10.65
CA LEU A 33 -0.70 -8.42 9.98
C LEU A 33 -1.60 -9.58 9.53
N LYS A 34 -1.02 -10.61 8.89
CA LYS A 34 -1.76 -11.80 8.46
C LYS A 34 -2.51 -12.47 9.62
N LYS A 35 -1.84 -12.70 10.75
CA LYS A 35 -2.47 -13.30 11.94
C LYS A 35 -3.62 -12.43 12.46
N SER A 36 -3.49 -11.12 12.45
CA SER A 36 -4.55 -10.19 12.87
C SER A 36 -5.77 -10.28 11.94
N ILE A 37 -5.54 -10.32 10.63
CA ILE A 37 -6.58 -10.50 9.61
C ILE A 37 -7.27 -11.87 9.76
N GLU A 38 -6.50 -12.93 9.98
CA GLU A 38 -7.05 -14.29 10.20
C GLU A 38 -7.96 -14.37 11.43
N GLN A 39 -7.72 -13.58 12.48
CA GLN A 39 -8.63 -13.49 13.62
C GLN A 39 -9.96 -12.84 13.25
N LEU A 40 -9.94 -11.79 12.42
CA LEU A 40 -11.17 -11.17 11.90
C LEU A 40 -11.99 -12.16 11.06
N TYR A 41 -11.37 -12.99 10.24
CA TYR A 41 -12.04 -14.01 9.44
C TYR A 41 -12.79 -15.06 10.28
N LYS A 42 -12.44 -15.24 11.55
CA LYS A 42 -13.17 -16.13 12.47
C LYS A 42 -14.48 -15.50 12.96
N THR A 43 -14.56 -14.18 12.99
CA THR A 43 -15.68 -13.42 13.55
C THR A 43 -16.53 -12.71 12.50
N ARG A 44 -15.98 -12.45 11.30
CA ARG A 44 -16.65 -11.76 10.19
C ARG A 44 -17.08 -12.77 9.12
N ARG A 45 -18.33 -12.70 8.70
CA ARG A 45 -18.84 -13.54 7.61
C ARG A 45 -18.36 -13.04 6.24
N LYS A 46 -18.48 -11.72 6.00
CA LYS A 46 -17.99 -11.01 4.83
C LYS A 46 -17.12 -9.85 5.32
N PRO A 47 -15.82 -10.06 5.47
CA PRO A 47 -14.96 -9.04 6.04
C PRO A 47 -14.67 -7.94 5.02
N TYR A 48 -14.86 -6.69 5.42
CA TYR A 48 -14.34 -5.52 4.74
C TYR A 48 -13.06 -5.08 5.46
N ILE A 49 -11.93 -5.51 4.96
CA ILE A 49 -10.61 -5.25 5.56
C ILE A 49 -9.80 -4.34 4.65
N ILE A 50 -9.17 -3.33 5.23
CA ILE A 50 -8.23 -2.44 4.56
C ILE A 50 -6.94 -2.43 5.38
N ALA A 51 -5.82 -2.84 4.78
CA ALA A 51 -4.49 -2.56 5.28
C ALA A 51 -3.85 -1.51 4.39
N MET A 52 -3.41 -0.39 4.97
CA MET A 52 -2.92 0.76 4.21
C MET A 52 -1.69 1.40 4.85
N GLY A 53 -0.86 2.04 4.05
CA GLY A 53 0.31 2.81 4.48
C GLY A 53 1.58 2.42 3.74
N ASP A 54 2.73 2.76 4.35
CA ASP A 54 4.05 2.45 3.82
C ASP A 54 4.48 1.05 4.24
N PHE A 55 4.52 0.12 3.29
CA PHE A 55 4.97 -1.26 3.49
C PHE A 55 6.48 -1.41 3.25
N ASN A 56 7.16 -0.37 2.74
CA ASN A 56 8.58 -0.41 2.37
C ASN A 56 8.95 -1.58 1.43
N ASP A 57 7.98 -2.15 0.76
CA ASP A 57 8.11 -3.22 -0.23
C ASP A 57 7.12 -2.98 -1.38
N ASP A 58 7.48 -3.43 -2.57
CA ASP A 58 6.59 -3.44 -3.72
C ASP A 58 5.58 -4.61 -3.64
N SER A 59 4.54 -4.56 -4.48
CA SER A 59 3.46 -5.55 -4.47
C SER A 59 3.92 -6.98 -4.77
N GLU A 60 5.07 -7.17 -5.44
CA GLU A 60 5.63 -8.47 -5.79
C GLU A 60 6.61 -9.00 -4.74
N ALA A 61 6.96 -8.19 -3.72
CA ALA A 61 7.89 -8.61 -2.68
C ALA A 61 7.37 -9.82 -1.90
N LEU A 62 8.30 -10.66 -1.43
CA LEU A 62 8.02 -11.87 -0.65
C LEU A 62 7.09 -11.59 0.54
N SER A 63 7.27 -10.47 1.22
CA SER A 63 6.45 -10.07 2.37
C SER A 63 4.98 -9.90 2.01
N ILE A 64 4.67 -9.30 0.85
CA ILE A 64 3.30 -9.03 0.38
C ILE A 64 2.73 -10.25 -0.34
N ARG A 65 3.46 -10.82 -1.32
CA ARG A 65 2.97 -11.93 -2.15
C ARG A 65 2.87 -13.25 -1.41
N GLU A 66 3.94 -13.64 -0.71
CA GLU A 66 4.04 -14.97 -0.14
C GLU A 66 3.61 -14.98 1.34
N VAL A 67 4.12 -14.05 2.14
CA VAL A 67 3.86 -14.07 3.58
C VAL A 67 2.46 -13.57 3.88
N LEU A 68 2.09 -12.36 3.43
CA LEU A 68 0.74 -11.81 3.61
C LEU A 68 -0.27 -12.56 2.72
N GLY A 69 0.10 -12.88 1.49
CA GLY A 69 -0.72 -13.59 0.53
C GLY A 69 -1.69 -12.68 -0.22
N ALA A 70 -1.24 -11.45 -0.56
CA ALA A 70 -2.02 -10.53 -1.36
C ALA A 70 -1.86 -10.81 -2.86
N TYR A 71 -2.97 -10.79 -3.59
CA TYR A 71 -3.03 -11.00 -5.04
C TYR A 71 -3.06 -9.66 -5.78
N PRO A 72 -2.57 -9.60 -7.03
CA PRO A 72 -2.73 -8.40 -7.85
C PRO A 72 -4.19 -8.15 -8.23
N SER A 73 -4.52 -6.89 -8.50
CA SER A 73 -5.89 -6.41 -8.76
C SER A 73 -6.56 -7.08 -9.96
N GLU A 74 -5.82 -7.49 -10.98
CA GLU A 74 -6.36 -8.17 -12.17
C GLU A 74 -7.01 -9.53 -11.86
N LYS A 75 -6.68 -10.13 -10.72
CA LYS A 75 -7.26 -11.41 -10.28
C LYS A 75 -8.47 -11.24 -9.37
N ALA A 76 -8.80 -10.02 -8.98
CA ALA A 76 -9.75 -9.72 -7.91
C ALA A 76 -11.10 -10.46 -8.03
N TYR A 77 -11.71 -10.49 -9.23
CA TYR A 77 -13.02 -11.12 -9.47
C TYR A 77 -13.00 -12.65 -9.47
N GLN A 78 -11.83 -13.27 -9.41
CA GLN A 78 -11.68 -14.73 -9.31
C GLN A 78 -11.46 -15.19 -7.86
N LEU A 79 -11.40 -14.24 -6.92
CA LEU A 79 -11.01 -14.49 -5.55
C LEU A 79 -12.23 -14.61 -4.63
N GLU A 80 -12.07 -15.41 -3.57
CA GLU A 80 -13.04 -15.51 -2.49
C GLU A 80 -12.94 -14.29 -1.56
N ASP A 81 -14.01 -13.96 -0.84
CA ASP A 81 -14.13 -12.81 0.07
C ASP A 81 -12.97 -12.64 1.06
N ARG A 82 -12.32 -13.74 1.42
CA ARG A 82 -11.21 -13.77 2.40
C ARG A 82 -9.82 -13.65 1.78
N ASN A 83 -9.71 -13.62 0.46
CA ASN A 83 -8.43 -13.31 -0.16
C ASN A 83 -8.12 -11.81 -0.02
N LEU A 84 -6.84 -11.49 -0.11
CA LEU A 84 -6.36 -10.11 -0.09
C LEU A 84 -5.95 -9.67 -1.48
N VAL A 85 -6.23 -8.42 -1.81
CA VAL A 85 -5.96 -7.81 -3.11
C VAL A 85 -5.16 -6.53 -2.91
N THR A 86 -4.07 -6.38 -3.64
CA THR A 86 -3.32 -5.12 -3.71
C THR A 86 -3.95 -4.24 -4.77
N LEU A 87 -4.44 -3.04 -4.41
CA LEU A 87 -5.10 -2.11 -5.35
C LEU A 87 -4.09 -1.27 -6.15
N LEU A 88 -2.89 -1.04 -5.62
CA LEU A 88 -1.80 -0.35 -6.29
C LEU A 88 -0.72 -1.36 -6.61
N ASP A 89 -0.42 -1.54 -7.87
CA ASP A 89 0.67 -2.36 -8.39
C ASP A 89 1.75 -1.48 -9.05
N HIS A 90 2.74 -2.11 -9.64
CA HIS A 90 3.86 -1.44 -10.31
C HIS A 90 3.48 -0.69 -11.60
N GLN A 91 2.23 -0.72 -12.07
CA GLN A 91 1.78 0.11 -13.19
C GLN A 91 1.50 1.56 -12.77
N HIS A 92 1.43 1.83 -11.47
CA HIS A 92 1.28 3.17 -10.92
C HIS A 92 2.64 3.86 -10.85
N ASN A 93 2.64 5.19 -11.04
CA ASN A 93 3.85 6.03 -11.13
C ASN A 93 4.67 6.17 -9.84
N GLY A 94 4.53 5.26 -8.89
CA GLY A 94 5.25 5.27 -7.63
C GLY A 94 4.81 6.37 -6.65
N SER A 95 4.83 6.04 -5.37
CA SER A 95 4.57 6.99 -4.27
C SER A 95 5.85 7.57 -3.68
N TYR A 96 6.96 6.88 -3.85
CA TYR A 96 8.28 7.24 -3.36
C TYR A 96 9.29 7.32 -4.50
N ARG A 97 10.28 8.23 -4.40
CA ARG A 97 11.33 8.34 -5.40
C ARG A 97 12.71 8.21 -4.78
N TYR A 98 13.48 7.23 -5.29
CA TYR A 98 14.85 6.97 -4.85
C TYR A 98 15.80 6.89 -6.05
N ASN A 99 16.90 7.63 -5.99
CA ASN A 99 17.92 7.69 -7.05
C ASN A 99 17.38 7.92 -8.47
N GLY A 100 16.28 8.68 -8.60
CA GLY A 100 15.68 9.00 -9.88
C GLY A 100 14.58 8.03 -10.33
N GLU A 101 14.43 6.89 -9.66
CA GLU A 101 13.41 5.89 -9.96
C GLU A 101 12.23 6.03 -9.02
N TRP A 102 11.02 5.82 -9.56
CA TRP A 102 9.79 5.80 -8.79
C TRP A 102 9.48 4.39 -8.30
N GLU A 103 9.13 4.29 -7.01
CA GLU A 103 8.82 3.05 -6.32
C GLU A 103 7.44 3.13 -5.67
N THR A 104 6.68 2.04 -5.73
CA THR A 104 5.38 1.93 -5.08
C THR A 104 5.53 1.14 -3.79
N TYR A 105 5.75 1.83 -2.67
CA TYR A 105 5.88 1.24 -1.33
C TYR A 105 4.65 1.45 -0.46
N ASP A 106 3.81 2.40 -0.85
CA ASP A 106 2.54 2.67 -0.19
C ASP A 106 1.44 1.85 -0.89
N HIS A 107 0.68 1.08 -0.13
CA HIS A 107 -0.34 0.20 -0.68
C HIS A 107 -1.68 0.35 0.03
N PHE A 108 -2.74 0.05 -0.71
CA PHE A 108 -4.01 -0.43 -0.19
C PHE A 108 -4.11 -1.92 -0.47
N ILE A 109 -4.10 -2.72 0.59
CA ILE A 109 -4.34 -4.16 0.52
C ILE A 109 -5.70 -4.41 1.15
N VAL A 110 -6.65 -4.86 0.36
CA VAL A 110 -8.06 -5.00 0.79
C VAL A 110 -8.52 -6.44 0.72
N SER A 111 -9.54 -6.81 1.50
CA SER A 111 -10.22 -8.09 1.29
C SER A 111 -10.94 -8.09 -0.06
N ALA A 112 -10.97 -9.21 -0.75
CA ALA A 112 -11.60 -9.33 -2.06
C ALA A 112 -13.11 -9.04 -2.04
N THR A 113 -13.74 -9.03 -0.86
CA THR A 113 -15.11 -8.53 -0.68
C THR A 113 -15.33 -7.14 -1.28
N PHE A 114 -14.28 -6.28 -1.28
CA PHE A 114 -14.33 -4.94 -1.90
C PHE A 114 -14.24 -4.97 -3.44
N THR A 115 -13.80 -6.06 -4.05
CA THR A 115 -13.38 -6.07 -5.46
C THR A 115 -13.99 -7.18 -6.31
N ASN A 116 -14.59 -8.20 -5.70
CA ASN A 116 -15.14 -9.37 -6.39
C ASN A 116 -16.65 -9.29 -6.68
N GLY A 117 -17.29 -8.15 -6.39
CA GLY A 117 -18.71 -7.92 -6.63
C GLY A 117 -19.67 -8.64 -5.66
N THR A 118 -19.15 -9.31 -4.61
CA THR A 118 -20.00 -10.02 -3.64
C THR A 118 -20.44 -9.13 -2.49
N GLY A 119 -19.71 -8.03 -2.23
CA GLY A 119 -19.97 -7.06 -1.17
C GLY A 119 -20.84 -5.89 -1.62
N CYS A 120 -21.46 -5.18 -0.68
CA CYS A 120 -22.19 -3.94 -0.93
C CYS A 120 -21.22 -2.75 -1.11
N LEU A 121 -20.04 -2.80 -0.49
CA LEU A 121 -19.00 -1.77 -0.63
C LEU A 121 -18.00 -2.23 -1.68
N GLN A 122 -17.72 -1.36 -2.65
CA GLN A 122 -16.76 -1.62 -3.72
C GLN A 122 -15.62 -0.62 -3.67
N ALA A 123 -14.38 -1.09 -3.83
CA ALA A 123 -13.21 -0.25 -3.98
C ALA A 123 -13.06 0.17 -5.45
N THR A 124 -12.97 1.48 -5.68
CA THR A 124 -12.82 2.05 -7.02
C THR A 124 -11.74 3.13 -7.04
N ASN A 125 -11.22 3.44 -8.24
CA ASN A 125 -10.33 4.58 -8.48
C ASN A 125 -9.11 4.64 -7.55
N ALA A 126 -8.48 3.50 -7.29
CA ALA A 126 -7.23 3.49 -6.54
C ALA A 126 -6.11 4.17 -7.34
N GLY A 127 -5.32 5.02 -6.70
CA GLY A 127 -4.25 5.75 -7.37
C GLY A 127 -3.33 6.49 -6.41
N ILE A 128 -2.29 7.10 -6.99
CA ILE A 128 -1.33 7.94 -6.30
C ILE A 128 -1.66 9.39 -6.61
N CYS A 129 -1.77 10.21 -5.58
CA CYS A 129 -2.08 11.63 -5.70
C CYS A 129 -0.80 12.42 -6.03
N ASN A 130 -0.63 12.83 -7.28
CA ASN A 130 0.55 13.50 -7.80
C ASN A 130 0.30 14.97 -8.17
N LEU A 131 -0.43 15.72 -7.33
CA LEU A 131 -0.71 17.13 -7.55
C LEU A 131 0.58 17.96 -7.59
N ASP A 132 0.63 18.99 -8.46
CA ASP A 132 1.82 19.79 -8.70
C ASP A 132 2.46 20.37 -7.44
N PHE A 133 1.65 20.80 -6.46
CA PHE A 133 2.16 21.37 -5.23
C PHE A 133 2.86 20.36 -4.31
N LEU A 134 2.61 19.04 -4.50
CA LEU A 134 3.28 17.97 -3.78
C LEU A 134 4.65 17.62 -4.37
N LEU A 135 5.00 18.23 -5.50
CA LEU A 135 6.18 17.90 -6.29
C LEU A 135 7.15 19.07 -6.39
N GLU A 136 8.42 18.75 -6.50
CA GLU A 136 9.49 19.69 -6.84
C GLU A 136 10.36 19.14 -7.97
N ASP A 137 11.19 19.99 -8.60
CA ASP A 137 12.14 19.53 -9.61
C ASP A 137 13.28 18.73 -8.98
N ASP A 138 13.57 17.57 -9.57
CA ASP A 138 14.73 16.79 -9.20
C ASP A 138 15.96 17.25 -10.01
N THR A 139 16.73 18.15 -9.42
CA THR A 139 17.91 18.74 -10.07
C THR A 139 19.07 17.74 -10.27
N LYS A 140 19.04 16.60 -9.56
CA LYS A 140 20.10 15.58 -9.65
C LYS A 140 19.82 14.54 -10.72
N TYR A 141 18.58 14.06 -10.80
CA TYR A 141 18.21 12.95 -11.68
C TYR A 141 17.24 13.38 -12.80
N GLY A 142 16.79 14.65 -12.78
CA GLY A 142 15.79 15.17 -13.72
C GLY A 142 14.37 14.78 -13.37
N GLY A 143 13.38 15.47 -13.97
CA GLY A 143 11.97 15.25 -13.73
C GLY A 143 11.50 15.78 -12.37
N LYS A 144 10.42 15.20 -11.85
CA LYS A 144 9.79 15.60 -10.58
C LYS A 144 10.03 14.57 -9.49
N LYS A 145 10.07 15.00 -8.24
CA LYS A 145 10.11 14.17 -7.03
C LYS A 145 9.18 14.74 -5.97
N PRO A 146 8.81 13.95 -4.92
CA PRO A 146 8.04 14.49 -3.81
C PRO A 146 8.75 15.69 -3.16
N PHE A 147 7.98 16.73 -2.86
CA PHE A 147 8.48 17.91 -2.15
C PHE A 147 8.57 17.60 -0.65
N ARG A 148 9.75 17.21 -0.22
CA ARG A 148 10.02 16.68 1.13
C ARG A 148 10.04 17.77 2.19
N ASN A 149 9.60 17.43 3.40
CA ASN A 149 9.80 18.28 4.58
C ASN A 149 11.28 18.47 4.91
N TYR A 150 12.07 17.39 4.80
CA TYR A 150 13.48 17.38 5.13
C TYR A 150 14.30 16.72 4.02
N ASN A 151 15.51 17.23 3.81
CA ASN A 151 16.56 16.58 3.05
C ASN A 151 17.77 16.38 4.00
N GLY A 152 17.94 15.17 4.50
CA GLY A 152 18.77 14.91 5.67
C GLY A 152 18.26 15.72 6.88
N TYR A 153 19.11 16.53 7.48
CA TYR A 153 18.76 17.40 8.62
C TYR A 153 18.23 18.78 8.22
N ARG A 154 18.22 19.12 6.94
CA ARG A 154 17.82 20.43 6.45
C ARG A 154 16.32 20.45 6.15
N TYR A 155 15.60 21.33 6.84
CA TYR A 155 14.19 21.61 6.57
C TYR A 155 14.00 22.27 5.21
N GLN A 156 13.07 21.76 4.38
CA GLN A 156 12.79 22.21 3.01
C GLN A 156 11.44 22.91 2.86
N ASN A 157 10.62 22.95 3.92
CA ASN A 157 9.26 23.52 3.89
C ASN A 157 8.32 22.79 2.91
N GLY A 158 8.59 21.53 2.59
CA GLY A 158 7.71 20.67 1.78
C GLY A 158 6.70 19.90 2.63
N TYR A 159 6.16 18.83 2.08
CA TYR A 159 5.07 18.05 2.70
C TYR A 159 5.52 16.68 3.20
N SER A 160 5.94 15.80 2.29
CA SER A 160 6.33 14.43 2.58
C SER A 160 7.34 13.93 1.54
N ASP A 161 8.09 12.90 1.86
CA ASP A 161 8.93 12.17 0.91
C ASP A 161 8.16 11.07 0.16
N HIS A 162 6.90 10.82 0.54
CA HIS A 162 5.96 9.97 -0.18
C HIS A 162 4.78 10.79 -0.69
N LEU A 163 4.23 10.41 -1.84
CA LEU A 163 2.97 10.93 -2.34
C LEU A 163 1.79 10.22 -1.68
N PRO A 164 0.69 10.93 -1.40
CA PRO A 164 -0.51 10.29 -0.85
C PRO A 164 -1.09 9.26 -1.82
N ILE A 165 -1.60 8.17 -1.27
CA ILE A 165 -2.41 7.19 -2.00
C ILE A 165 -3.89 7.42 -1.68
N VAL A 166 -4.75 7.17 -2.65
CA VAL A 166 -6.21 7.37 -2.52
C VAL A 166 -6.97 6.23 -3.21
N PHE A 167 -8.12 5.88 -2.69
CA PHE A 167 -9.14 5.08 -3.41
C PHE A 167 -10.52 5.47 -2.92
N ASN A 168 -11.55 5.18 -3.72
CA ASN A 168 -12.93 5.44 -3.36
C ASN A 168 -13.59 4.15 -2.87
N ILE A 169 -14.49 4.30 -1.90
CA ILE A 169 -15.42 3.23 -1.51
C ILE A 169 -16.81 3.65 -1.97
N GLU A 170 -17.40 2.88 -2.85
CA GLU A 170 -18.74 3.09 -3.37
C GLU A 170 -19.70 2.03 -2.84
N TYR A 171 -20.98 2.44 -2.69
CA TYR A 171 -22.08 1.61 -2.20
C TYR A 171 -23.01 1.22 -3.33
#